data_6e0ebcf77fe463d99d892f83ab824261
#
_entry.id   6e0ebcf77fe463d99d892f83ab824261
#
_cell.length_a   1.000
_cell.length_b   1.000
_cell.length_c   1.000
_cell.angle_alpha   90.00
_cell.angle_beta   90.00
_cell.angle_gamma   90.00
#
_symmetry.space_group_name_H-M   'P 1'
#
loop_
_entity.id
_entity.type
_entity.pdbx_description
1 polymer ?
#
loop_
_entity_poly.entity_id
_entity_poly.type
_entity_poly.pdbx_seq_one_letter_code
_entity_poly.pdbx_strand_id
1 'polypeptide(L)'
;GIVSITGEKLYEKQFIEAVHEAERQSGLKANFFIGFADPEEACYDFYYEFEKRKVRRSKAEAFTKIVDSQLMEMNIEYQSKRASHRLKEPKTFVLKRNSYDHFKRRSLLEGARDGQFKLVMLLQDKRRQRWINSLIED
;
A
#
# COMPACT_ATOMS: atom_id res chain seq x y z
N GLY A 1 11.69 -4.39 1.67
CA GLY A 1 11.55 -4.36 0.27
C GLY A 1 11.78 -3.02 -0.40
N ILE A 2 12.13 -3.15 -1.63
CA ILE A 2 12.33 -2.03 -2.55
C ILE A 2 11.55 -2.34 -3.81
N VAL A 3 10.79 -1.36 -4.32
CA VAL A 3 10.07 -1.50 -5.58
C VAL A 3 10.37 -0.31 -6.47
N SER A 4 10.11 -0.49 -7.77
CA SER A 4 10.31 0.56 -8.77
C SER A 4 9.32 0.36 -9.91
N ILE A 5 8.80 1.44 -10.46
CA ILE A 5 7.93 1.42 -11.64
C ILE A 5 8.62 2.08 -12.83
N THR A 6 9.17 3.27 -12.61
CA THR A 6 9.77 4.08 -13.69
C THR A 6 11.21 4.48 -13.39
N GLY A 7 11.87 3.73 -12.51
CA GLY A 7 13.25 4.00 -12.13
C GLY A 7 13.44 4.57 -10.74
N GLU A 8 12.36 5.06 -10.11
CA GLU A 8 12.42 5.46 -8.71
C GLU A 8 12.63 4.20 -7.84
N LYS A 9 13.34 4.35 -6.75
CA LYS A 9 13.46 3.28 -5.76
C LYS A 9 12.64 3.66 -4.55
N LEU A 10 11.50 2.98 -4.37
CA LEU A 10 10.65 3.22 -3.22
C LEU A 10 10.87 2.12 -2.19
N TYR A 11 11.18 2.53 -0.97
CA TYR A 11 11.51 1.61 0.12
C TYR A 11 10.30 1.36 1.00
N GLU A 12 10.15 0.11 1.42
CA GLU A 12 9.07 -0.28 2.32
C GLU A 12 9.04 0.58 3.59
N LYS A 13 10.21 0.87 4.15
CA LYS A 13 10.32 1.71 5.34
C LYS A 13 9.71 3.09 5.13
N GLN A 14 9.92 3.67 3.94
CA GLN A 14 9.34 4.98 3.61
C GLN A 14 7.82 4.92 3.53
N PHE A 15 7.30 3.86 2.93
CA PHE A 15 5.86 3.65 2.85
C PHE A 15 5.24 3.52 4.25
N ILE A 16 5.87 2.73 5.12
CA ILE A 16 5.40 2.55 6.50
C ILE A 16 5.39 3.89 7.23
N GLU A 17 6.46 4.66 7.13
CA GLU A 17 6.54 5.99 7.76
C GLU A 17 5.48 6.95 7.20
N ALA A 18 5.24 6.91 5.90
CA ALA A 18 4.22 7.75 5.27
C ALA A 18 2.82 7.40 5.77
N VAL A 19 2.52 6.12 5.94
CA VAL A 19 1.23 5.67 6.49
C VAL A 19 1.08 6.16 7.93
N HIS A 20 2.13 6.05 8.75
CA HIS A 20 2.09 6.52 10.13
C HIS A 20 1.82 8.03 10.19
N GLU A 21 2.40 8.81 9.29
CA GLU A 21 2.13 10.24 9.24
C GLU A 21 0.69 10.53 8.79
N ALA A 22 0.16 9.75 7.87
CA ALA A 22 -1.23 9.86 7.46
C ALA A 22 -2.18 9.54 8.62
N GLU A 23 -1.84 8.54 9.44
CA GLU A 23 -2.60 8.23 10.65
C GLU A 23 -2.60 9.41 11.60
N ARG A 24 -1.44 10.01 11.81
CA ARG A 24 -1.29 11.16 12.72
C ARG A 24 -2.12 12.36 12.26
N GLN A 25 -2.08 12.68 10.96
CA GLN A 25 -2.77 13.85 10.43
C GLN A 25 -4.27 13.65 10.29
N SER A 26 -4.71 12.45 9.94
CA SER A 26 -6.13 12.17 9.68
C SER A 26 -6.91 11.73 10.91
N GLY A 27 -6.22 11.20 11.91
CA GLY A 27 -6.87 10.58 13.05
C GLY A 27 -7.39 9.17 12.75
N LEU A 28 -7.23 8.68 11.52
CA LEU A 28 -7.58 7.30 11.18
C LEU A 28 -6.42 6.39 11.52
N LYS A 29 -6.72 5.16 11.90
CA LYS A 29 -5.71 4.14 12.16
C LYS A 29 -5.89 2.98 11.19
N ALA A 30 -4.80 2.56 10.55
CA ALA A 30 -4.79 1.40 9.66
C ALA A 30 -4.23 0.20 10.43
N ASN A 31 -5.09 -0.77 10.72
CA ASN A 31 -4.68 -2.02 11.39
C ASN A 31 -3.79 -2.85 10.47
N PHE A 32 -3.99 -2.71 9.17
CA PHE A 32 -3.18 -3.35 8.16
C PHE A 32 -3.15 -2.45 6.94
N PHE A 33 -2.01 -2.41 6.29
CA PHE A 33 -1.84 -1.68 5.03
C PHE A 33 -0.79 -2.38 4.19
N ILE A 34 -0.94 -2.29 2.88
CA ILE A 34 0.00 -2.91 1.95
C ILE A 34 -0.05 -2.13 0.62
N GLY A 35 1.09 -1.99 -0.01
CA GLY A 35 1.21 -1.33 -1.30
C GLY A 35 1.75 -2.27 -2.36
N PHE A 36 1.19 -2.16 -3.55
CA PHE A 36 1.65 -2.91 -4.72
C PHE A 36 2.06 -1.95 -5.82
N ALA A 37 3.20 -2.22 -6.43
CA ALA A 37 3.61 -1.51 -7.64
C ALA A 37 2.84 -2.09 -8.83
N ASP A 38 2.27 -1.21 -9.64
CA ASP A 38 1.57 -1.59 -10.86
C ASP A 38 2.25 -0.91 -12.06
N PRO A 39 3.22 -1.58 -12.68
CA PRO A 39 3.95 -0.99 -13.81
C PRO A 39 3.08 -0.71 -15.03
N GLU A 40 2.06 -1.53 -15.27
CA GLU A 40 1.17 -1.34 -16.43
C GLU A 40 0.39 -0.04 -16.33
N GLU A 41 -0.11 0.28 -15.13
CA GLU A 41 -0.86 1.51 -14.89
C GLU A 41 0.04 2.66 -14.45
N ALA A 42 1.33 2.40 -14.25
CA ALA A 42 2.32 3.37 -13.81
C ALA A 42 1.88 4.08 -12.51
N CYS A 43 1.42 3.30 -11.55
CA CYS A 43 1.03 3.82 -10.24
C CYS A 43 1.20 2.75 -9.17
N TYR A 44 1.13 3.18 -7.93
CA TYR A 44 1.06 2.27 -6.78
C TYR A 44 -0.39 2.10 -6.37
N ASP A 45 -0.73 0.92 -5.91
CA ASP A 45 -2.06 0.61 -5.37
C ASP A 45 -1.90 0.43 -3.86
N PHE A 46 -2.53 1.30 -3.08
CA PHE A 46 -2.46 1.26 -1.62
C PHE A 46 -3.76 0.74 -1.04
N TYR A 47 -3.62 -0.25 -0.16
CA TYR A 47 -4.74 -0.95 0.47
C TYR A 47 -4.67 -0.75 1.97
N TYR A 48 -5.80 -0.45 2.59
CA TYR A 48 -5.87 -0.21 4.04
C TYR A 48 -7.04 -0.96 4.65
N GLU A 49 -6.77 -1.62 5.77
CA GLU A 49 -7.81 -2.13 6.65
C GLU A 49 -7.86 -1.18 7.83
N PHE A 50 -8.82 -0.25 7.83
CA PHE A 50 -8.93 0.75 8.89
C PHE A 50 -9.55 0.15 10.15
N GLU A 51 -9.13 0.65 11.30
CA GLU A 51 -9.71 0.27 12.59
C GLU A 51 -11.18 0.70 12.65
N LYS A 52 -11.47 1.90 12.15
CA LYS A 52 -12.84 2.42 12.09
C LYS A 52 -13.66 1.59 11.11
N ARG A 53 -14.88 1.22 11.51
CA ARG A 53 -15.69 0.24 10.81
C ARG A 53 -16.11 0.64 9.40
N LYS A 54 -16.47 1.91 9.21
CA LYS A 54 -16.85 2.40 7.88
C LYS A 54 -16.10 3.69 7.63
N VAL A 55 -15.20 3.64 6.67
CA VAL A 55 -14.46 4.82 6.23
C VAL A 55 -14.96 5.18 4.85
N ARG A 56 -15.46 6.39 4.71
CA ARG A 56 -15.91 6.90 3.41
C ARG A 56 -14.77 6.91 2.42
N ARG A 57 -15.09 6.66 1.17
CA ARG A 57 -14.07 6.66 0.11
C ARG A 57 -13.28 7.97 0.07
N SER A 58 -13.98 9.11 0.24
CA SER A 58 -13.31 10.42 0.26
C SER A 58 -12.28 10.53 1.38
N LYS A 59 -12.56 9.93 2.54
CA LYS A 59 -11.63 9.93 3.67
C LYS A 59 -10.43 9.02 3.40
N ALA A 60 -10.66 7.88 2.80
CA ALA A 60 -9.58 6.96 2.43
C ALA A 60 -8.69 7.57 1.35
N GLU A 61 -9.29 8.26 0.38
CA GLU A 61 -8.52 8.96 -0.66
C GLU A 61 -7.72 10.13 -0.09
N ALA A 62 -8.29 10.86 0.88
CA ALA A 62 -7.57 11.92 1.57
C ALA A 62 -6.37 11.35 2.36
N PHE A 63 -6.55 10.18 2.96
CA PHE A 63 -5.47 9.47 3.64
C PHE A 63 -4.34 9.14 2.64
N THR A 64 -4.67 8.62 1.48
CA THR A 64 -3.69 8.32 0.43
C THR A 64 -2.97 9.58 -0.05
N LYS A 65 -3.66 10.72 -0.13
CA LYS A 65 -3.00 11.98 -0.52
C LYS A 65 -1.91 12.36 0.47
N ILE A 66 -2.14 12.12 1.75
CA ILE A 66 -1.11 12.38 2.77
C ILE A 66 0.07 11.42 2.58
N VAL A 67 -0.22 10.13 2.36
CA VAL A 67 0.82 9.13 2.09
C VAL A 67 1.66 9.55 0.88
N ASP A 68 1.02 9.89 -0.23
CA ASP A 68 1.67 10.33 -1.46
C ASP A 68 2.56 11.56 -1.21
N SER A 69 2.03 12.54 -0.51
CA SER A 69 2.76 13.77 -0.17
C SER A 69 4.00 13.48 0.68
N GLN A 70 3.87 12.58 1.65
CA GLN A 70 5.00 12.19 2.50
C GLN A 70 6.06 11.43 1.71
N LEU A 71 5.64 10.56 0.80
CA LEU A 71 6.59 9.86 -0.07
C LEU A 71 7.35 10.84 -0.96
N MET A 72 6.69 11.87 -1.46
CA MET A 72 7.35 12.90 -2.24
C MET A 72 8.38 13.68 -1.42
N GLU A 73 8.09 13.93 -0.15
CA GLU A 73 9.04 14.62 0.73
C GLU A 73 10.24 13.75 1.08
N MET A 74 10.01 12.45 1.29
CA MET A 74 11.06 11.53 1.72
C MET A 74 11.93 10.99 0.59
N ASN A 75 11.44 11.03 -0.65
CA ASN A 75 12.07 10.32 -1.75
C ASN A 75 12.08 11.20 -2.99
N ILE A 76 13.26 11.72 -3.32
CA ILE A 76 13.39 12.67 -4.43
C ILE A 76 13.11 12.01 -5.80
N GLU A 77 13.42 10.73 -5.95
CA GLU A 77 13.13 10.00 -7.18
C GLU A 77 11.62 9.84 -7.35
N TYR A 78 10.92 9.50 -6.29
CA TYR A 78 9.46 9.40 -6.29
C TYR A 78 8.84 10.75 -6.63
N GLN A 79 9.29 11.81 -5.98
CA GLN A 79 8.82 13.18 -6.25
C GLN A 79 8.99 13.56 -7.72
N SER A 80 10.18 13.31 -8.26
CA SER A 80 10.51 13.65 -9.65
C SER A 80 9.57 12.92 -10.63
N LYS A 81 9.31 11.63 -10.40
CA LYS A 81 8.43 10.86 -11.27
C LYS A 81 6.97 11.28 -11.15
N ARG A 82 6.54 11.64 -9.92
CA ARG A 82 5.18 12.18 -9.72
C ARG A 82 5.04 13.54 -10.41
N ALA A 83 6.02 14.42 -10.25
CA ALA A 83 5.99 15.76 -10.83
C ALA A 83 5.98 15.72 -12.37
N SER A 84 6.68 14.78 -12.97
CA SER A 84 6.75 14.63 -14.44
C SER A 84 5.60 13.80 -15.01
N HIS A 85 4.70 13.32 -14.16
CA HIS A 85 3.56 12.46 -14.52
C HIS A 85 3.95 11.11 -15.13
N ARG A 86 5.20 10.71 -15.02
CA ARG A 86 5.62 9.35 -15.36
C ARG A 86 5.04 8.35 -14.39
N LEU A 87 4.88 8.77 -13.14
CA LEU A 87 4.24 8.01 -12.10
C LEU A 87 2.95 8.73 -11.75
N LYS A 88 1.84 8.04 -11.91
CA LYS A 88 0.52 8.58 -11.63
C LYS A 88 0.23 8.56 -10.13
N GLU A 89 -0.83 9.26 -9.76
CA GLU A 89 -1.34 9.28 -8.39
C GLU A 89 -1.67 7.87 -7.90
N PRO A 90 -1.32 7.53 -6.65
CA PRO A 90 -1.64 6.21 -6.11
C PRO A 90 -3.15 5.97 -6.04
N LYS A 91 -3.55 4.73 -6.26
CA LYS A 91 -4.93 4.32 -6.10
C LYS A 91 -5.18 3.89 -4.66
N THR A 92 -6.41 4.04 -4.22
CA THR A 92 -6.84 3.78 -2.84
C THR A 92 -7.84 2.64 -2.81
N PHE A 93 -7.59 1.64 -1.96
CA PHE A 93 -8.51 0.53 -1.76
C PHE A 93 -8.73 0.33 -0.27
N VAL A 94 -9.99 0.15 0.12
CA VAL A 94 -10.37 -0.13 1.50
C VAL A 94 -10.66 -1.61 1.63
N LEU A 95 -10.04 -2.25 2.61
CA LEU A 95 -10.17 -3.68 2.85
C LEU A 95 -11.23 -3.98 3.89
N LYS A 96 -11.86 -5.15 3.77
CA LYS A 96 -12.81 -5.65 4.74
C LYS A 96 -12.13 -5.91 6.08
N ARG A 97 -12.92 -5.94 7.14
CA ARG A 97 -12.44 -6.32 8.47
C ARG A 97 -11.86 -7.73 8.42
N ASN A 98 -10.77 -7.94 9.16
CA ASN A 98 -10.05 -9.21 9.26
C ASN A 98 -9.23 -9.57 8.01
N SER A 99 -9.03 -8.62 7.10
CA SER A 99 -8.24 -8.85 5.89
C SER A 99 -6.80 -9.21 6.22
N TYR A 100 -6.22 -8.60 7.27
CA TYR A 100 -4.87 -8.93 7.69
C TYR A 100 -4.74 -10.41 8.04
N ASP A 101 -5.69 -10.94 8.81
CA ASP A 101 -5.66 -12.34 9.23
C ASP A 101 -5.77 -13.28 8.03
N HIS A 102 -6.64 -12.97 7.08
CA HIS A 102 -6.77 -13.75 5.85
C HIS A 102 -5.49 -13.72 5.03
N PHE A 103 -4.94 -12.54 4.81
CA PHE A 103 -3.74 -12.38 4.00
C PHE A 103 -2.54 -13.05 4.67
N LYS A 104 -2.39 -12.86 5.97
CA LYS A 104 -1.31 -13.47 6.75
C LYS A 104 -1.37 -14.98 6.70
N ARG A 105 -2.57 -15.54 6.92
CA ARG A 105 -2.77 -17.00 6.90
C ARG A 105 -2.38 -17.59 5.55
N ARG A 106 -2.82 -16.96 4.47
CA ARG A 106 -2.49 -17.41 3.13
C ARG A 106 -1.00 -17.29 2.84
N SER A 107 -0.39 -16.19 3.26
CA SER A 107 1.05 -15.99 3.10
C SER A 107 1.86 -17.02 3.89
N LEU A 108 1.41 -17.37 5.10
CA LEU A 108 2.04 -18.40 5.91
C LEU A 108 1.98 -19.77 5.24
N LEU A 109 0.85 -20.12 4.63
CA LEU A 109 0.70 -21.37 3.91
C LEU A 109 1.67 -21.45 2.74
N GLU A 110 1.81 -20.37 1.98
CA GLU A 110 2.77 -20.31 0.88
C GLU A 110 4.21 -20.37 1.40
N GLY A 111 4.51 -19.64 2.47
CA GLY A 111 5.83 -19.64 3.10
C GLY A 111 6.22 -20.99 3.67
N ALA A 112 5.26 -21.71 4.27
CA ALA A 112 5.50 -23.04 4.78
C ALA A 112 5.82 -24.01 3.65
N ARG A 113 5.16 -23.86 2.50
CA ARG A 113 5.43 -24.65 1.30
C ARG A 113 6.85 -24.42 0.79
N ASP A 114 7.27 -23.17 0.78
CA ASP A 114 8.58 -22.76 0.27
C ASP A 114 9.67 -22.80 1.34
N GLY A 115 9.32 -23.15 2.57
CA GLY A 115 10.25 -23.18 3.70
C GLY A 115 10.60 -21.81 4.26
N GLN A 116 9.91 -20.75 3.81
CA GLN A 116 10.18 -19.39 4.27
C GLN A 116 8.92 -18.56 4.32
N PHE A 117 8.83 -17.69 5.33
CA PHE A 117 7.75 -16.70 5.41
C PHE A 117 8.32 -15.33 5.77
N LYS A 118 7.89 -14.32 5.03
CA LYS A 118 8.19 -12.93 5.36
C LYS A 118 7.02 -12.06 4.91
N LEU A 119 6.46 -11.29 5.85
CA LEU A 119 5.41 -10.35 5.52
C LEU A 119 6.06 -9.04 5.06
N VAL A 120 5.82 -8.69 3.81
CA VAL A 120 6.34 -7.46 3.20
C VAL A 120 5.16 -6.56 2.86
N MET A 121 5.26 -5.27 3.22
CA MET A 121 4.15 -4.31 3.08
C MET A 121 4.23 -3.50 1.78
N LEU A 122 5.28 -3.65 1.00
CA LEU A 122 5.44 -2.96 -0.27
C LEU A 122 6.12 -3.91 -1.25
N LEU A 123 5.41 -4.29 -2.32
CA LEU A 123 5.91 -5.32 -3.22
C LEU A 123 5.33 -5.17 -4.62
N GLN A 124 5.90 -5.95 -5.54
CA GLN A 124 5.36 -6.14 -6.89
C GLN A 124 5.12 -7.63 -7.04
N ASP A 125 3.87 -8.05 -6.92
CA ASP A 125 3.48 -9.46 -6.92
C ASP A 125 2.01 -9.56 -7.29
N LYS A 126 1.75 -9.84 -8.57
CA LYS A 126 0.37 -9.89 -9.09
C LYS A 126 -0.45 -10.99 -8.45
N ARG A 127 0.19 -12.09 -8.07
CA ARG A 127 -0.50 -13.21 -7.44
C ARG A 127 -1.03 -12.81 -6.06
N ARG A 128 -0.20 -12.20 -5.24
CA ARG A 128 -0.60 -11.72 -3.93
C ARG A 128 -1.59 -10.57 -4.04
N GLN A 129 -1.43 -9.73 -5.04
CA GLN A 129 -2.38 -8.64 -5.26
C GLN A 129 -3.76 -9.19 -5.58
N ARG A 130 -3.87 -10.29 -6.34
CA ARG A 130 -5.16 -10.94 -6.57
C ARG A 130 -5.80 -11.43 -5.27
N TRP A 131 -4.99 -11.93 -4.34
CA TRP A 131 -5.52 -12.35 -3.03
C TRP A 131 -6.11 -11.16 -2.29
N ILE A 132 -5.38 -10.05 -2.25
CA ILE A 132 -5.82 -8.87 -1.52
C ILE A 132 -7.03 -8.22 -2.20
N ASN A 133 -7.10 -8.27 -3.52
CA ASN A 133 -8.24 -7.72 -4.26
C ASN A 133 -9.56 -8.40 -3.89
N SER A 134 -9.53 -9.68 -3.54
CA SER A 134 -10.73 -10.39 -3.11
C SER A 134 -11.26 -9.90 -1.76
N LEU A 135 -10.46 -9.13 -1.03
CA LEU A 135 -10.80 -8.60 0.29
C LEU A 135 -11.22 -7.13 0.26
N ILE A 136 -11.32 -6.54 -0.93
CA ILE A 136 -11.75 -5.14 -1.06
C ILE A 136 -13.19 -5.01 -0.61
N GLU A 137 -13.46 -3.97 0.20
CA GLU A 137 -14.79 -3.63 0.67
C GLU A 137 -15.60 -2.98 -0.47
N ASP A 138 -16.84 -3.41 -0.61
CA ASP A 138 -17.74 -2.86 -1.63
C ASP A 138 -18.35 -1.52 -1.22
#